data_b47a3865bfdae1cb01f13333fb76e68e
#
_entry.id   b47a3865bfdae1cb01f13333fb76e68e
#
_cell.length_a   1.000
_cell.length_b   1.000
_cell.length_c   1.000
_cell.angle_alpha   90.00
_cell.angle_beta   90.00
_cell.angle_gamma   90.00
#
_symmetry.space_group_name_H-M   'P 1'
#
loop_
_entity.id
_entity.type
_entity.pdbx_description
1 polymer ?
#
loop_
_entity_poly.entity_id
_entity_poly.type
_entity_poly.pdbx_seq_one_letter_code
_entity_poly.pdbx_strand_id
1 'polypeptide(L)'
;MKESLLEAELNQLLAVGKVTLPHLAWTYATLNNRVADTARYDNAAFAACPATSGWTQDQLHGTWTAVRNTLQDVLGRSAKSFEAAAEAMTQVAANYEATNADIAAKIKNDWRDGAPDAVISKRDDKVLPPPPPPVIMANK
;
A
#
# COMPACT_ATOMS: atom_id res chain seq x y z
N MET A 1 -24.41 -25.83 0.43
CA MET A 1 -23.38 -25.63 1.48
C MET A 1 -21.99 -25.34 0.93
N LYS A 2 -21.48 -26.13 0.01
CA LYS A 2 -20.16 -25.86 -0.60
C LYS A 2 -20.11 -24.58 -1.45
N GLU A 3 -21.19 -24.25 -2.16
CA GLU A 3 -21.27 -23.03 -2.99
C GLU A 3 -21.30 -21.75 -2.15
N SER A 4 -22.03 -21.75 -1.04
CA SER A 4 -22.07 -20.59 -0.13
C SER A 4 -20.75 -20.33 0.59
N LEU A 5 -19.97 -21.39 0.87
CA LEU A 5 -18.64 -21.26 1.45
C LEU A 5 -17.65 -20.66 0.42
N LEU A 6 -17.70 -21.15 -0.82
CA LEU A 6 -16.86 -20.63 -1.90
C LEU A 6 -17.19 -19.17 -2.24
N GLU A 7 -18.46 -18.79 -2.24
CA GLU A 7 -18.92 -17.41 -2.40
C GLU A 7 -18.36 -16.49 -1.31
N ALA A 8 -18.42 -16.93 -0.04
CA ALA A 8 -17.85 -16.19 1.08
C ALA A 8 -16.32 -16.04 0.98
N GLU A 9 -15.61 -17.09 0.57
CA GLU A 9 -14.16 -17.06 0.38
C GLU A 9 -13.76 -16.13 -0.79
N LEU A 10 -14.49 -16.14 -1.90
CA LEU A 10 -14.24 -15.23 -3.02
C LEU A 10 -14.54 -13.77 -2.67
N ASN A 11 -15.59 -13.50 -1.90
CA ASN A 11 -15.88 -12.16 -1.40
C ASN A 11 -14.77 -11.65 -0.49
N GLN A 12 -14.21 -12.50 0.39
CA GLN A 12 -13.05 -12.15 1.22
C GLN A 12 -11.81 -11.88 0.36
N LEU A 13 -11.54 -12.70 -0.63
CA LEU A 13 -10.42 -12.51 -1.56
C LEU A 13 -10.51 -11.19 -2.30
N LEU A 14 -11.71 -10.86 -2.81
CA LEU A 14 -11.98 -9.58 -3.47
C LEU A 14 -11.82 -8.38 -2.52
N ALA A 15 -12.26 -8.51 -1.26
CA ALA A 15 -12.08 -7.44 -0.28
C ALA A 15 -10.60 -7.18 0.01
N VAL A 16 -9.81 -8.22 0.16
CA VAL A 16 -8.36 -8.08 0.32
C VAL A 16 -7.73 -7.44 -0.91
N GLY A 17 -8.09 -7.90 -2.11
CA GLY A 17 -7.54 -7.40 -3.37
C GLY A 17 -7.99 -5.99 -3.75
N LYS A 18 -9.25 -5.64 -3.51
CA LYS A 18 -9.83 -4.34 -3.93
C LYS A 18 -9.81 -3.26 -2.86
N VAL A 19 -9.70 -3.62 -1.58
CA VAL A 19 -9.77 -2.67 -0.46
C VAL A 19 -8.50 -2.69 0.38
N THR A 20 -8.17 -3.82 0.99
CA THR A 20 -7.10 -3.90 2.00
C THR A 20 -5.72 -3.63 1.41
N LEU A 21 -5.34 -4.35 0.35
CA LEU A 21 -4.02 -4.21 -0.26
C LEU A 21 -3.82 -2.86 -0.96
N PRO A 22 -4.78 -2.32 -1.72
CA PRO A 22 -4.68 -0.96 -2.25
C PRO A 22 -4.54 0.10 -1.16
N HIS A 23 -5.24 -0.05 -0.03
CA HIS A 23 -5.10 0.87 1.10
C HIS A 23 -3.69 0.81 1.72
N LEU A 24 -3.13 -0.40 1.88
CA LEU A 24 -1.74 -0.57 2.33
C LEU A 24 -0.75 0.04 1.33
N ALA A 25 -0.92 -0.21 0.03
CA ALA A 25 -0.09 0.37 -1.02
C ALA A 25 -0.11 1.90 -0.94
N TRP A 26 -1.29 2.50 -0.82
CA TRP A 26 -1.45 3.95 -0.65
C TRP A 26 -0.75 4.47 0.60
N THR A 27 -0.89 3.78 1.73
CA THR A 27 -0.26 4.17 3.00
C THR A 27 1.26 4.17 2.87
N TYR A 28 1.85 3.09 2.33
CA TYR A 28 3.30 2.98 2.16
C TYR A 28 3.83 3.99 1.14
N ALA A 29 3.12 4.23 0.04
CA ALA A 29 3.49 5.24 -0.94
C ALA A 29 3.43 6.67 -0.33
N THR A 30 2.43 6.96 0.49
CA THR A 30 2.31 8.23 1.20
C THR A 30 3.46 8.43 2.20
N LEU A 31 3.81 7.39 2.97
CA LEU A 31 4.96 7.43 3.87
C LEU A 31 6.26 7.66 3.10
N ASN A 32 6.45 6.98 1.97
CA ASN A 32 7.61 7.18 1.12
C ASN A 32 7.74 8.64 0.65
N ASN A 33 6.65 9.25 0.19
CA ASN A 33 6.64 10.64 -0.23
C ASN A 33 6.98 11.59 0.94
N ARG A 34 6.45 11.32 2.14
CA ARG A 34 6.78 12.11 3.35
C ARG A 34 8.26 11.99 3.74
N VAL A 35 8.83 10.80 3.61
CA VAL A 35 10.27 10.59 3.84
C VAL A 35 11.10 11.37 2.81
N ALA A 36 10.72 11.33 1.52
CA ALA A 36 11.38 12.12 0.49
C ALA A 36 11.33 13.63 0.77
N ASP A 37 10.19 14.13 1.24
CA ASP A 37 9.98 15.54 1.58
C ASP A 37 10.91 16.05 2.69
N THR A 38 11.43 15.16 3.53
CA THR A 38 12.38 15.56 4.59
C THR A 38 13.67 16.16 4.02
N ALA A 39 14.02 15.82 2.77
CA ALA A 39 15.24 16.32 2.14
C ALA A 39 15.33 17.86 2.09
N ARG A 40 14.22 18.56 1.99
CA ARG A 40 14.17 20.03 1.97
C ARG A 40 14.64 20.68 3.28
N TYR A 41 14.66 19.93 4.37
CA TYR A 41 15.06 20.43 5.68
C TYR A 41 16.52 20.07 6.03
N ASP A 42 17.22 19.26 5.22
CA ASP A 42 18.54 18.74 5.54
C ASP A 42 19.56 19.86 5.84
N ASN A 43 19.61 20.89 4.99
CA ASN A 43 20.54 22.00 5.18
C ASN A 43 20.32 22.74 6.50
N ALA A 44 19.06 22.96 6.90
CA ALA A 44 18.75 23.63 8.14
C ALA A 44 18.99 22.70 9.35
N ALA A 45 18.65 21.43 9.24
CA ALA A 45 18.79 20.45 10.32
C ALA A 45 20.27 20.19 10.69
N PHE A 46 21.15 20.19 9.69
CA PHE A 46 22.57 19.87 9.89
C PHE A 46 23.48 21.10 9.96
N ALA A 47 22.97 22.33 9.80
CA ALA A 47 23.76 23.55 9.82
C ALA A 47 24.51 23.82 11.14
N ALA A 48 23.97 23.33 12.27
CA ALA A 48 24.51 23.55 13.60
C ALA A 48 25.03 22.24 14.24
N CYS A 49 25.97 21.55 13.57
CA CYS A 49 26.62 20.38 14.17
C CYS A 49 27.58 20.83 15.27
N PRO A 50 27.40 20.43 16.56
CA PRO A 50 28.31 20.84 17.64
C PRO A 50 29.70 20.26 17.41
N ALA A 51 30.72 21.11 17.52
CA ALA A 51 32.13 20.69 17.38
C ALA A 51 32.55 19.61 18.40
N THR A 52 31.82 19.48 19.49
CA THR A 52 32.07 18.50 20.56
C THR A 52 31.50 17.10 20.28
N SER A 53 30.72 16.93 19.18
CA SER A 53 30.05 15.66 18.87
C SER A 53 30.99 14.59 18.28
N GLY A 54 32.20 14.97 17.83
CA GLY A 54 33.10 14.08 17.09
C GLY A 54 32.66 13.78 15.64
N TRP A 55 31.51 14.35 15.19
CA TRP A 55 30.98 14.21 13.86
C TRP A 55 31.08 15.53 13.10
N THR A 56 31.33 15.45 11.78
CA THR A 56 31.20 16.62 10.90
C THR A 56 29.77 16.72 10.36
N GLN A 57 29.41 17.95 9.96
CA GLN A 57 28.13 18.18 9.28
C GLN A 57 27.92 17.23 8.07
N ASP A 58 28.96 17.09 7.25
CA ASP A 58 28.90 16.25 6.05
C ASP A 58 28.73 14.76 6.38
N GLN A 59 29.39 14.28 7.46
CA GLN A 59 29.23 12.89 7.91
C GLN A 59 27.80 12.61 8.39
N LEU A 60 27.21 13.50 9.19
CA LEU A 60 25.83 13.37 9.67
C LEU A 60 24.84 13.45 8.51
N HIS A 61 25.01 14.41 7.62
CA HIS A 61 24.16 14.55 6.44
C HIS A 61 24.26 13.34 5.51
N GLY A 62 25.49 12.84 5.25
CA GLY A 62 25.71 11.65 4.45
C GLY A 62 25.06 10.40 5.05
N THR A 63 25.22 10.20 6.36
CA THR A 63 24.58 9.07 7.08
C THR A 63 23.07 9.16 7.02
N TRP A 64 22.50 10.34 7.28
CA TRP A 64 21.06 10.57 7.20
C TRP A 64 20.52 10.32 5.80
N THR A 65 21.21 10.81 4.78
CA THR A 65 20.84 10.58 3.37
C THR A 65 20.83 9.10 3.03
N ALA A 66 21.81 8.33 3.48
CA ALA A 66 21.87 6.89 3.28
C ALA A 66 20.69 6.16 3.96
N VAL A 67 20.37 6.52 5.19
CA VAL A 67 19.20 5.98 5.93
C VAL A 67 17.90 6.32 5.22
N ARG A 68 17.72 7.58 4.82
CA ARG A 68 16.53 8.01 4.07
C ARG A 68 16.36 7.25 2.77
N ASN A 69 17.43 7.09 1.99
CA ASN A 69 17.40 6.36 0.73
C ASN A 69 17.02 4.88 0.95
N THR A 70 17.60 4.23 1.96
CA THR A 70 17.24 2.85 2.32
C THR A 70 15.78 2.73 2.69
N LEU A 71 15.27 3.66 3.51
CA LEU A 71 13.87 3.67 3.91
C LEU A 71 12.93 3.89 2.73
N GLN A 72 13.27 4.81 1.82
CA GLN A 72 12.51 5.04 0.58
C GLN A 72 12.47 3.79 -0.31
N ASP A 73 13.60 3.09 -0.45
CA ASP A 73 13.65 1.83 -1.21
C ASP A 73 12.72 0.78 -0.60
N VAL A 74 12.74 0.62 0.71
CA VAL A 74 11.86 -0.34 1.42
C VAL A 74 10.40 0.04 1.26
N LEU A 75 10.03 1.29 1.55
CA LEU A 75 8.65 1.77 1.46
C LEU A 75 8.12 1.69 0.02
N GLY A 76 8.93 2.09 -0.95
CA GLY A 76 8.57 2.07 -2.37
C GLY A 76 8.35 0.66 -2.90
N ARG A 77 9.24 -0.28 -2.56
CA ARG A 77 9.10 -1.70 -2.94
C ARG A 77 7.90 -2.33 -2.27
N SER A 78 7.65 -2.02 -0.99
CA SER A 78 6.49 -2.53 -0.27
C SER A 78 5.19 -2.04 -0.90
N ALA A 79 5.07 -0.75 -1.24
CA ALA A 79 3.91 -0.21 -1.93
C ALA A 79 3.64 -0.96 -3.24
N LYS A 80 4.66 -1.13 -4.10
CA LYS A 80 4.54 -1.88 -5.36
C LYS A 80 4.18 -3.35 -5.16
N SER A 81 4.71 -3.98 -4.12
CA SER A 81 4.38 -5.38 -3.79
C SER A 81 2.92 -5.52 -3.39
N PHE A 82 2.36 -4.57 -2.63
CA PHE A 82 0.93 -4.58 -2.29
C PHE A 82 0.04 -4.35 -3.50
N GLU A 83 0.42 -3.47 -4.43
CA GLU A 83 -0.30 -3.28 -5.70
C GLU A 83 -0.31 -4.56 -6.54
N ALA A 84 0.83 -5.20 -6.72
CA ALA A 84 0.95 -6.44 -7.46
C ALA A 84 0.16 -7.59 -6.82
N ALA A 85 0.18 -7.68 -5.48
CA ALA A 85 -0.62 -8.67 -4.76
C ALA A 85 -2.12 -8.40 -4.89
N ALA A 86 -2.54 -7.13 -4.86
CA ALA A 86 -3.95 -6.74 -5.07
C ALA A 86 -4.45 -7.15 -6.46
N GLU A 87 -3.64 -6.90 -7.49
CA GLU A 87 -3.94 -7.30 -8.86
C GLU A 87 -4.03 -8.83 -8.99
N ALA A 88 -3.06 -9.57 -8.43
CA ALA A 88 -3.05 -11.02 -8.46
C ALA A 88 -4.30 -11.63 -7.78
N MET A 89 -4.69 -11.12 -6.61
CA MET A 89 -5.89 -11.60 -5.91
C MET A 89 -7.17 -11.31 -6.68
N THR A 90 -7.27 -10.13 -7.28
CA THR A 90 -8.40 -9.76 -8.12
C THR A 90 -8.48 -10.64 -9.38
N GLN A 91 -7.34 -10.96 -9.98
CA GLN A 91 -7.28 -11.85 -11.14
C GLN A 91 -7.67 -13.29 -10.77
N VAL A 92 -7.24 -13.80 -9.61
CA VAL A 92 -7.67 -15.12 -9.12
C VAL A 92 -9.19 -15.15 -8.95
N ALA A 93 -9.79 -14.15 -8.32
CA ALA A 93 -11.23 -14.06 -8.17
C ALA A 93 -11.95 -14.05 -9.53
N ALA A 94 -11.47 -13.24 -10.48
CA ALA A 94 -12.03 -13.17 -11.83
C ALA A 94 -11.99 -14.53 -12.58
N ASN A 95 -10.91 -15.29 -12.40
CA ASN A 95 -10.78 -16.62 -12.99
C ASN A 95 -11.82 -17.61 -12.41
N TYR A 96 -12.10 -17.53 -11.11
CA TYR A 96 -13.15 -18.33 -10.47
C TYR A 96 -14.55 -17.91 -10.94
N GLU A 97 -14.82 -16.62 -11.07
CA GLU A 97 -16.07 -16.10 -11.61
C GLU A 97 -16.32 -16.58 -13.04
N ALA A 98 -15.28 -16.61 -13.87
CA ALA A 98 -15.39 -17.08 -15.26
C ALA A 98 -15.75 -18.56 -15.39
N THR A 99 -15.46 -19.37 -14.36
CA THR A 99 -15.76 -20.82 -14.35
C THR A 99 -17.09 -21.16 -13.69
N ASN A 100 -17.73 -20.21 -13.00
CA ASN A 100 -19.00 -20.42 -12.29
C ASN A 100 -19.92 -19.20 -12.42
N ALA A 101 -20.83 -19.24 -13.39
CA ALA A 101 -21.74 -18.14 -13.72
C ALA A 101 -22.71 -17.76 -12.57
N ASP A 102 -23.13 -18.72 -11.77
CA ASP A 102 -24.04 -18.47 -10.65
C ASP A 102 -23.36 -17.72 -9.53
N ILE A 103 -22.11 -18.09 -9.20
CA ILE A 103 -21.28 -17.38 -8.23
C ILE A 103 -20.94 -15.98 -8.75
N ALA A 104 -20.58 -15.84 -10.02
CA ALA A 104 -20.28 -14.54 -10.63
C ALA A 104 -21.46 -13.57 -10.52
N ALA A 105 -22.68 -14.04 -10.77
CA ALA A 105 -23.89 -13.21 -10.66
C ALA A 105 -24.13 -12.73 -9.20
N LYS A 106 -23.92 -13.60 -8.21
CA LYS A 106 -24.07 -13.27 -6.80
C LYS A 106 -23.02 -12.26 -6.36
N ILE A 107 -21.73 -12.51 -6.64
CA ILE A 107 -20.63 -11.61 -6.30
C ILE A 107 -20.85 -10.24 -6.95
N LYS A 108 -21.23 -10.19 -8.23
CA LYS A 108 -21.53 -8.94 -8.92
C LYS A 108 -22.65 -8.15 -8.24
N ASN A 109 -23.67 -8.84 -7.74
CA ASN A 109 -24.76 -8.21 -7.01
C ASN A 109 -24.30 -7.69 -5.64
N ASP A 110 -23.50 -8.47 -4.92
CA ASP A 110 -22.94 -8.08 -3.60
C ASP A 110 -22.05 -6.84 -3.69
N TRP A 111 -21.29 -6.71 -4.79
CA TRP A 111 -20.36 -5.59 -5.01
C TRP A 111 -20.93 -4.42 -5.80
N ARG A 112 -22.22 -4.46 -6.18
CA ARG A 112 -22.85 -3.43 -7.01
C ARG A 112 -22.81 -2.04 -6.38
N ASP A 113 -23.00 -1.97 -5.06
CA ASP A 113 -23.06 -0.74 -4.30
C ASP A 113 -21.79 -0.49 -3.45
N GLY A 114 -20.71 -1.18 -3.78
CA GLY A 114 -19.42 -1.17 -3.06
C GLY A 114 -19.16 -2.48 -2.33
N ALA A 115 -18.09 -2.52 -1.53
CA ALA A 115 -17.74 -3.73 -0.80
C ALA A 115 -18.82 -4.07 0.25
N PRO A 116 -19.22 -5.37 0.39
CA PRO A 116 -20.23 -5.78 1.35
C PRO A 116 -19.82 -5.48 2.79
N ASP A 117 -20.76 -5.00 3.60
CA ASP A 117 -20.53 -4.67 5.02
C ASP A 117 -19.97 -5.85 5.85
N ALA A 118 -20.31 -7.07 5.47
CA ALA A 118 -19.83 -8.29 6.14
C ALA A 118 -18.34 -8.56 5.94
N VAL A 119 -17.74 -7.94 4.92
CA VAL A 119 -16.36 -8.19 4.48
C VAL A 119 -15.42 -7.07 4.90
N ILE A 120 -15.95 -5.87 5.10
CA ILE A 120 -15.18 -4.73 5.58
C ILE A 120 -15.26 -4.71 7.11
N SER A 121 -14.10 -4.76 7.75
CA SER A 121 -14.00 -4.50 9.18
C SER A 121 -14.58 -3.12 9.48
N LYS A 122 -15.33 -2.97 10.59
CA LYS A 122 -16.03 -1.72 11.01
C LYS A 122 -15.15 -0.46 11.07
N ARG A 123 -13.88 -0.58 10.75
CA ARG A 123 -12.87 0.47 10.81
C ARG A 123 -12.66 1.20 9.50
N ASP A 124 -13.11 0.65 8.39
CA ASP A 124 -12.77 1.18 7.09
C ASP A 124 -13.99 1.62 6.30
N ASP A 125 -13.86 2.81 5.80
CA ASP A 125 -14.81 3.48 4.95
C ASP A 125 -15.25 2.60 3.78
N LYS A 126 -16.54 2.61 3.50
CA LYS A 126 -17.17 1.96 2.35
C LYS A 126 -16.62 2.46 0.99
N VAL A 127 -15.69 3.39 1.04
CA VAL A 127 -15.06 4.02 -0.12
C VAL A 127 -13.71 3.34 -0.38
N LEU A 128 -13.51 2.90 -1.60
CA LEU A 128 -12.19 2.44 -2.04
C LEU A 128 -11.16 3.55 -1.79
N PRO A 129 -9.99 3.21 -1.29
CA PRO A 129 -8.92 4.20 -1.11
C PRO A 129 -8.60 4.86 -2.44
N PRO A 130 -8.22 6.14 -2.44
CA PRO A 130 -7.74 6.79 -3.64
C PRO A 130 -6.53 6.02 -4.23
N PRO A 131 -6.26 6.15 -5.53
CA PRO A 131 -5.08 5.53 -6.10
C PRO A 131 -3.82 5.96 -5.34
N PRO A 132 -2.85 5.05 -5.14
CA PRO A 132 -1.64 5.38 -4.40
C PRO A 132 -0.87 6.52 -5.07
N PRO A 133 -0.26 7.41 -4.28
CA PRO A 133 0.59 8.46 -4.81
C PRO A 133 1.79 7.87 -5.57
N PRO A 134 2.44 8.63 -6.46
CA PRO A 134 3.64 8.19 -7.16
C PRO A 134 4.71 7.71 -6.17
N VAL A 135 5.26 6.55 -6.43
CA VAL A 135 6.34 6.00 -5.59
C VAL A 135 7.65 6.64 -5.96
N ILE A 136 8.29 7.29 -5.00
CA ILE A 136 9.64 7.84 -5.15
C ILE A 136 10.65 6.75 -4.82
N MET A 137 11.51 6.44 -5.78
CA MET A 137 12.62 5.51 -5.58
C MET A 137 13.89 6.31 -5.33
N ALA A 138 14.73 5.85 -4.40
CA ALA A 138 16.02 6.47 -4.17
C ALA A 138 16.90 6.32 -5.42
N ASN A 139 17.53 7.41 -5.82
CA ASN A 139 18.59 7.36 -6.84
C ASN A 139 19.80 6.66 -6.20
N LYS A 140 20.21 5.55 -6.82
CA LYS A 140 21.44 4.83 -6.44
C LYS A 140 22.65 5.49 -7.06
#